data_b692e26e062fa016ee6826c450bf7224
#
_entry.id   b692e26e062fa016ee6826c450bf7224
#
_cell.length_a   1.000
_cell.length_b   1.000
_cell.length_c   1.000
_cell.angle_alpha   90.00
_cell.angle_beta   90.00
_cell.angle_gamma   90.00
#
_symmetry.space_group_name_H-M   'P 1'
#
loop_
_entity.id
_entity.type
_entity.pdbx_description
1 polymer ?
#
loop_
_entity_poly.entity_id
_entity_poly.type
_entity_poly.pdbx_seq_one_letter_code
_entity_poly.pdbx_strand_id
1 'polypeptide(L)'
;MSSTNEQDIPQAEVAAPDGTETDNLAIIARQAIVDANRAVYGYELFDRSTASDSHTAASDAALLFNALSYAGTEALVGKKTVFINCTHESLAGGHLELIHPDKVVLEVPPLADSATAEEIEARVATLDALRTRGFRLAFDQHVLKRSYVSWLPLAGFIKLDMQAFKPELAGPLVKFAGMHSQATLIAEKVETPEQYQLMADLGVKLFQGYWFAKPSLVKATT
;
A
#
# COMPACT_ATOMS: atom_id res chain seq x y z
N MET A 1 -3.71 53.31 67.12
CA MET A 1 -3.14 52.31 67.92
C MET A 1 -3.91 50.99 67.69
N SER A 2 -3.79 50.27 66.87
CA SER A 2 -4.19 48.87 66.68
C SER A 2 -3.88 48.45 65.24
N SER A 3 -2.80 47.77 65.11
CA SER A 3 -2.41 47.13 63.85
C SER A 3 -3.23 45.92 63.68
N THR A 4 -3.97 45.84 62.60
CA THR A 4 -4.69 44.62 62.18
C THR A 4 -3.77 43.81 61.29
N ASN A 5 -3.54 42.62 61.72
CA ASN A 5 -2.72 41.60 61.06
C ASN A 5 -3.55 40.94 59.95
N GLU A 6 -3.21 41.20 58.73
CA GLU A 6 -3.77 40.45 57.56
C GLU A 6 -2.99 39.15 57.39
N GLN A 7 -3.68 38.04 57.61
CA GLN A 7 -3.15 36.69 57.40
C GLN A 7 -3.16 36.38 55.89
N ASP A 8 -1.97 36.13 55.37
CA ASP A 8 -1.75 35.54 54.04
C ASP A 8 -2.38 34.13 53.97
N ILE A 9 -3.35 33.99 53.08
CA ILE A 9 -3.91 32.70 52.71
C ILE A 9 -3.08 32.20 51.50
N PRO A 10 -2.42 31.05 51.57
CA PRO A 10 -1.73 30.52 50.42
C PRO A 10 -2.76 30.08 49.35
N GLN A 11 -2.67 30.68 48.17
CA GLN A 11 -3.38 30.26 46.98
C GLN A 11 -2.86 28.86 46.60
N ALA A 12 -3.75 27.90 46.62
CA ALA A 12 -3.48 26.58 46.07
C ALA A 12 -3.27 26.73 44.54
N GLU A 13 -2.07 26.44 44.12
CA GLU A 13 -1.68 26.30 42.74
C GLU A 13 -2.47 25.11 42.14
N VAL A 14 -3.50 25.44 41.37
CA VAL A 14 -4.24 24.42 40.59
C VAL A 14 -3.30 23.99 39.47
N ALA A 15 -2.68 22.83 39.62
CA ALA A 15 -1.95 22.18 38.58
C ALA A 15 -2.88 22.04 37.37
N ALA A 16 -2.50 22.64 36.27
CA ALA A 16 -3.13 22.40 34.98
C ALA A 16 -3.02 20.88 34.66
N PRO A 17 -4.07 20.24 34.09
CA PRO A 17 -3.95 18.88 33.67
C PRO A 17 -2.94 18.81 32.54
N ASP A 18 -1.81 18.18 32.87
CA ASP A 18 -0.76 17.81 31.93
C ASP A 18 -1.29 16.74 30.97
N GLY A 19 -0.92 16.88 29.74
CA GLY A 19 -1.01 15.77 28.78
C GLY A 19 -2.30 15.68 27.99
N THR A 20 -2.46 16.54 26.99
CA THR A 20 -3.09 16.07 25.77
C THR A 20 -2.16 14.99 25.18
N GLU A 21 -2.44 13.72 25.51
CA GLU A 21 -2.08 12.64 24.61
C GLU A 21 -2.73 12.99 23.27
N THR A 22 -1.92 13.54 22.36
CA THR A 22 -2.30 13.57 20.96
C THR A 22 -2.35 12.11 20.55
N ASP A 23 -3.56 11.51 20.60
CA ASP A 23 -3.85 10.28 19.92
C ASP A 23 -3.32 10.43 18.49
N ASN A 24 -2.19 9.79 18.21
CA ASN A 24 -1.63 9.68 16.88
C ASN A 24 -2.53 8.70 16.11
N LEU A 25 -3.75 9.15 15.79
CA LEU A 25 -4.68 8.42 14.95
C LEU A 25 -4.03 8.33 13.56
N ALA A 26 -3.54 7.15 13.25
CA ALA A 26 -3.12 6.84 11.90
C ALA A 26 -4.29 7.04 10.95
N ILE A 27 -4.17 8.00 10.05
CA ILE A 27 -5.18 8.24 9.01
C ILE A 27 -4.83 7.38 7.82
N ILE A 28 -5.55 6.29 7.66
CA ILE A 28 -5.38 5.38 6.52
C ILE A 28 -6.39 5.75 5.44
N ALA A 29 -5.90 5.97 4.22
CA ALA A 29 -6.74 6.04 3.03
C ALA A 29 -6.78 4.68 2.35
N ARG A 30 -7.91 4.34 1.77
CA ARG A 30 -8.04 3.15 0.93
C ARG A 30 -8.62 3.52 -0.43
N GLN A 31 -8.16 2.86 -1.48
CA GLN A 31 -8.71 2.97 -2.82
C GLN A 31 -9.15 1.59 -3.31
N ALA A 32 -10.37 1.52 -3.84
CA ALA A 32 -10.92 0.26 -4.33
C ALA A 32 -10.23 -0.21 -5.61
N ILE A 33 -9.97 -1.51 -5.67
CA ILE A 33 -9.66 -2.26 -6.88
C ILE A 33 -10.91 -3.04 -7.23
N VAL A 34 -11.45 -2.85 -8.42
CA VAL A 34 -12.75 -3.38 -8.85
C VAL A 34 -12.62 -4.27 -10.08
N ASP A 35 -13.59 -5.15 -10.27
CA ASP A 35 -13.75 -5.90 -11.52
C ASP A 35 -14.55 -5.11 -12.57
N ALA A 36 -14.78 -5.73 -13.73
CA ALA A 36 -15.55 -5.16 -14.83
C ALA A 36 -17.01 -4.84 -14.46
N ASN A 37 -17.57 -5.50 -13.45
CA ASN A 37 -18.92 -5.25 -12.92
C ASN A 37 -18.92 -4.20 -11.80
N ARG A 38 -17.80 -3.53 -11.56
CA ARG A 38 -17.57 -2.59 -10.44
C ARG A 38 -17.68 -3.25 -9.05
N ALA A 39 -17.64 -4.58 -8.97
CA ALA A 39 -17.58 -5.26 -7.69
C ALA A 39 -16.16 -5.13 -7.10
N VAL A 40 -16.10 -4.77 -5.82
CA VAL A 40 -14.82 -4.57 -5.13
C VAL A 40 -14.13 -5.91 -4.92
N TYR A 41 -12.96 -6.07 -5.52
CA TYR A 41 -12.04 -7.17 -5.31
C TYR A 41 -11.20 -6.98 -4.04
N GLY A 42 -10.64 -5.79 -3.88
CA GLY A 42 -9.75 -5.44 -2.79
C GLY A 42 -9.58 -3.94 -2.64
N TYR A 43 -8.69 -3.56 -1.74
CA TYR A 43 -8.33 -2.18 -1.49
C TYR A 43 -6.81 -2.04 -1.39
N GLU A 44 -6.27 -1.01 -2.02
CA GLU A 44 -4.93 -0.53 -1.73
C GLU A 44 -5.00 0.45 -0.56
N LEU A 45 -4.09 0.29 0.41
CA LEU A 45 -4.00 1.15 1.59
C LEU A 45 -2.84 2.12 1.47
N PHE A 46 -3.10 3.35 1.91
CA PHE A 46 -2.12 4.44 1.93
C PHE A 46 -2.10 5.08 3.32
N ASP A 47 -0.91 5.42 3.79
CA ASP A 47 -0.77 6.29 4.96
C ASP A 47 -1.06 7.75 4.57
N ARG A 48 -1.90 8.40 5.36
CA ARG A 48 -2.26 9.83 5.25
C ARG A 48 -2.11 10.56 6.58
N SER A 49 -1.41 9.98 7.54
CA SER A 49 -1.32 10.52 8.92
C SER A 49 -0.53 11.82 9.03
N THR A 50 0.28 12.18 8.05
CA THR A 50 1.00 13.46 8.08
C THR A 50 0.95 14.18 6.74
N ALA A 51 0.77 15.49 6.83
CA ALA A 51 0.76 16.42 5.70
C ALA A 51 2.19 16.88 5.29
N SER A 52 3.25 16.24 5.79
CA SER A 52 4.62 16.69 5.53
C SER A 52 5.30 15.86 4.45
N ASP A 53 6.01 16.55 3.57
CA ASP A 53 6.78 16.00 2.44
C ASP A 53 7.95 15.06 2.82
N SER A 54 8.04 14.64 4.09
CA SER A 54 9.16 13.84 4.61
C SER A 54 8.84 12.35 4.81
N HIS A 55 7.72 11.86 4.25
CA HIS A 55 7.41 10.43 4.34
C HIS A 55 8.35 9.60 3.50
N THR A 56 9.02 8.68 4.16
CA THR A 56 9.68 7.58 3.48
C THR A 56 8.67 6.44 3.34
N ALA A 57 8.65 5.77 2.19
CA ALA A 57 7.84 4.56 1.99
C ALA A 57 8.06 3.49 3.09
N ALA A 58 9.18 3.56 3.81
CA ALA A 58 9.49 2.71 4.95
C ALA A 58 8.61 3.02 6.18
N SER A 59 8.33 4.31 6.48
CA SER A 59 7.44 4.69 7.58
C SER A 59 5.99 4.29 7.27
N ASP A 60 5.58 4.43 6.02
CA ASP A 60 4.23 4.08 5.57
C ASP A 60 3.98 2.57 5.70
N ALA A 61 4.93 1.74 5.26
CA ALA A 61 4.83 0.30 5.40
C ALA A 61 4.76 -0.14 6.86
N ALA A 62 5.63 0.40 7.73
CA ALA A 62 5.64 0.06 9.15
C ALA A 62 4.32 0.43 9.84
N LEU A 63 3.76 1.59 9.52
CA LEU A 63 2.50 2.06 10.10
C LEU A 63 1.32 1.21 9.62
N LEU A 64 1.26 0.86 8.34
CA LEU A 64 0.23 -0.02 7.78
C LEU A 64 0.34 -1.43 8.36
N PHE A 65 1.54 -1.97 8.53
CA PHE A 65 1.74 -3.27 9.17
C PHE A 65 1.31 -3.27 10.63
N ASN A 66 1.59 -2.20 11.38
CA ASN A 66 1.12 -2.05 12.75
C ASN A 66 -0.41 -1.99 12.79
N ALA A 67 -1.05 -1.18 11.96
CA ALA A 67 -2.50 -1.08 11.89
C ALA A 67 -3.15 -2.43 11.55
N LEU A 68 -2.58 -3.21 10.64
CA LEU A 68 -3.06 -4.56 10.30
C LEU A 68 -2.85 -5.57 11.43
N SER A 69 -1.77 -5.44 12.19
CA SER A 69 -1.47 -6.33 13.32
C SER A 69 -2.41 -6.07 14.51
N TYR A 70 -2.73 -4.81 14.80
CA TYR A 70 -3.56 -4.43 15.96
C TYR A 70 -5.06 -4.47 15.66
N ALA A 71 -5.50 -3.86 14.58
CA ALA A 71 -6.92 -3.78 14.24
C ALA A 71 -7.42 -5.01 13.46
N GLY A 72 -6.52 -5.76 12.88
CA GLY A 72 -6.80 -6.83 11.94
C GLY A 72 -7.25 -6.31 10.56
N THR A 73 -6.95 -7.08 9.54
CA THR A 73 -7.32 -6.76 8.14
C THR A 73 -8.82 -6.54 7.98
N GLU A 74 -9.62 -7.28 8.75
CA GLU A 74 -11.08 -7.28 8.65
C GLU A 74 -11.71 -5.96 9.09
N ALA A 75 -11.13 -5.28 10.09
CA ALA A 75 -11.60 -3.96 10.53
C ALA A 75 -11.41 -2.87 9.47
N LEU A 76 -10.33 -2.95 8.67
CA LEU A 76 -10.00 -1.95 7.66
C LEU A 76 -10.74 -2.17 6.33
N VAL A 77 -10.90 -3.41 5.91
CA VAL A 77 -11.37 -3.75 4.56
C VAL A 77 -12.41 -4.88 4.53
N GLY A 78 -12.86 -5.36 5.69
CA GLY A 78 -13.76 -6.50 5.79
C GLY A 78 -13.08 -7.77 5.26
N LYS A 79 -13.84 -8.56 4.50
CA LYS A 79 -13.34 -9.83 3.92
C LYS A 79 -12.57 -9.65 2.60
N LYS A 80 -12.23 -8.43 2.23
CA LYS A 80 -11.58 -8.11 0.94
C LYS A 80 -10.06 -8.26 1.01
N THR A 81 -9.44 -8.36 -0.15
CA THR A 81 -7.98 -8.37 -0.29
C THR A 81 -7.41 -6.97 -0.01
N VAL A 82 -6.27 -6.94 0.65
CA VAL A 82 -5.52 -5.71 0.95
C VAL A 82 -4.23 -5.70 0.15
N PHE A 83 -3.97 -4.59 -0.50
CA PHE A 83 -2.71 -4.30 -1.19
C PHE A 83 -1.94 -3.26 -0.39
N ILE A 84 -0.66 -3.52 -0.13
CA ILE A 84 0.20 -2.69 0.71
C ILE A 84 1.48 -2.38 -0.01
N ASN A 85 1.77 -1.10 -0.18
CA ASN A 85 3.05 -0.64 -0.70
C ASN A 85 4.17 -0.96 0.30
N CYS A 86 5.21 -1.63 -0.16
CA CYS A 86 6.35 -2.05 0.63
C CYS A 86 7.63 -1.35 0.17
N THR A 87 8.64 -1.40 1.03
CA THR A 87 10.03 -1.15 0.65
C THR A 87 10.80 -2.46 0.73
N HIS A 88 11.96 -2.53 0.10
CA HIS A 88 12.83 -3.72 0.22
C HIS A 88 13.29 -3.94 1.66
N GLU A 89 13.40 -2.89 2.46
CA GLU A 89 13.70 -2.95 3.88
C GLU A 89 12.53 -3.55 4.67
N SER A 90 11.29 -3.08 4.43
CA SER A 90 10.11 -3.61 5.10
C SER A 90 9.82 -5.08 4.75
N LEU A 91 10.14 -5.51 3.53
CA LEU A 91 10.02 -6.91 3.09
C LEU A 91 11.01 -7.85 3.80
N ALA A 92 12.17 -7.35 4.20
CA ALA A 92 13.19 -8.09 4.94
C ALA A 92 12.98 -8.00 6.46
N GLY A 93 12.14 -7.11 6.94
CA GLY A 93 11.90 -6.86 8.37
C GLY A 93 10.97 -7.86 9.03
N GLY A 94 11.02 -7.93 10.37
CA GLY A 94 10.19 -8.82 11.18
C GLY A 94 8.70 -8.45 11.26
N HIS A 95 8.30 -7.27 10.76
CA HIS A 95 6.90 -6.80 10.81
C HIS A 95 5.91 -7.75 10.15
N LEU A 96 6.34 -8.44 9.09
CA LEU A 96 5.50 -9.39 8.37
C LEU A 96 5.21 -10.67 9.16
N GLU A 97 5.95 -10.96 10.24
CA GLU A 97 5.73 -12.16 11.05
C GLU A 97 4.39 -12.14 11.79
N LEU A 98 3.88 -10.94 12.07
CA LEU A 98 2.63 -10.72 12.80
C LEU A 98 1.40 -10.65 11.87
N ILE A 99 1.61 -10.72 10.54
CA ILE A 99 0.54 -10.53 9.55
C ILE A 99 0.12 -11.88 8.96
N HIS A 100 -1.18 -12.12 8.97
CA HIS A 100 -1.77 -13.26 8.28
C HIS A 100 -1.74 -13.03 6.76
N PRO A 101 -1.09 -13.93 5.97
CA PRO A 101 -0.85 -13.67 4.55
C PRO A 101 -2.09 -13.81 3.66
N ASP A 102 -3.14 -14.51 4.10
CA ASP A 102 -4.25 -14.98 3.26
C ASP A 102 -4.92 -13.91 2.39
N LYS A 103 -5.00 -12.67 2.92
CA LYS A 103 -5.68 -11.58 2.22
C LYS A 103 -4.78 -10.39 1.95
N VAL A 104 -3.49 -10.55 2.18
CA VAL A 104 -2.50 -9.49 2.01
C VAL A 104 -1.70 -9.72 0.74
N VAL A 105 -1.62 -8.67 -0.07
CA VAL A 105 -0.77 -8.57 -1.25
C VAL A 105 0.29 -7.53 -0.96
N LEU A 106 1.56 -7.90 -1.10
CA LEU A 106 2.69 -7.02 -0.91
C LEU A 106 3.06 -6.41 -2.27
N GLU A 107 2.97 -5.08 -2.39
CA GLU A 107 3.40 -4.35 -3.57
C GLU A 107 4.89 -4.07 -3.47
N VAL A 108 5.66 -4.72 -4.33
CA VAL A 108 7.12 -4.70 -4.33
C VAL A 108 7.62 -3.67 -5.32
N PRO A 109 8.34 -2.62 -4.88
CA PRO A 109 8.85 -1.60 -5.78
C PRO A 109 10.04 -2.13 -6.60
N PRO A 110 10.39 -1.48 -7.72
CA PRO A 110 11.67 -1.71 -8.38
C PRO A 110 12.83 -1.36 -7.44
N LEU A 111 14.01 -1.89 -7.73
CA LEU A 111 15.25 -1.37 -7.16
C LEU A 111 15.58 -0.01 -7.79
N ALA A 112 16.57 0.68 -7.23
CA ALA A 112 17.07 1.92 -7.80
C ALA A 112 17.47 1.72 -9.29
N ASP A 113 17.32 2.76 -10.10
CA ASP A 113 17.65 2.69 -11.55
C ASP A 113 19.12 2.30 -11.81
N SER A 114 19.99 2.51 -10.84
CA SER A 114 21.40 2.10 -10.87
C SER A 114 21.63 0.62 -10.51
N ALA A 115 20.60 -0.11 -10.12
CA ALA A 115 20.75 -1.50 -9.70
C ALA A 115 21.20 -2.39 -10.86
N THR A 116 22.16 -3.26 -10.56
CA THR A 116 22.68 -4.24 -11.53
C THR A 116 21.73 -5.44 -11.69
N ALA A 117 21.89 -6.21 -12.74
CA ALA A 117 21.13 -7.43 -12.94
C ALA A 117 21.34 -8.44 -11.80
N GLU A 118 22.57 -8.50 -11.26
CA GLU A 118 22.91 -9.37 -10.13
C GLU A 118 22.21 -8.95 -8.84
N GLU A 119 22.07 -7.65 -8.60
CA GLU A 119 21.33 -7.12 -7.44
C GLU A 119 19.82 -7.42 -7.55
N ILE A 120 19.27 -7.32 -8.74
CA ILE A 120 17.87 -7.68 -9.01
C ILE A 120 17.66 -9.18 -8.78
N GLU A 121 18.54 -10.02 -9.33
CA GLU A 121 18.48 -11.47 -9.18
C GLU A 121 18.62 -11.91 -7.71
N ALA A 122 19.49 -11.25 -6.95
CA ALA A 122 19.70 -11.55 -5.53
C ALA A 122 18.42 -11.36 -4.68
N ARG A 123 17.44 -10.58 -5.14
CA ARG A 123 16.14 -10.40 -4.45
C ARG A 123 15.19 -11.57 -4.63
N VAL A 124 15.38 -12.40 -5.65
CA VAL A 124 14.49 -13.54 -5.95
C VAL A 124 14.29 -14.44 -4.72
N ALA A 125 15.36 -14.75 -4.00
CA ALA A 125 15.29 -15.61 -2.82
C ALA A 125 14.41 -15.03 -1.70
N THR A 126 14.51 -13.72 -1.43
CA THR A 126 13.69 -13.03 -0.44
C THR A 126 12.22 -13.02 -0.88
N LEU A 127 11.95 -12.71 -2.14
CA LEU A 127 10.59 -12.66 -2.69
C LEU A 127 9.93 -14.05 -2.71
N ASP A 128 10.68 -15.09 -3.04
CA ASP A 128 10.18 -16.47 -3.04
C ASP A 128 9.91 -16.96 -1.62
N ALA A 129 10.73 -16.58 -0.64
CA ALA A 129 10.49 -16.87 0.77
C ALA A 129 9.15 -16.24 1.26
N LEU A 130 8.83 -15.03 0.85
CA LEU A 130 7.54 -14.39 1.16
C LEU A 130 6.36 -15.15 0.55
N ARG A 131 6.49 -15.62 -0.70
CA ARG A 131 5.48 -16.46 -1.34
C ARG A 131 5.30 -17.80 -0.61
N THR A 132 6.38 -18.42 -0.22
CA THR A 132 6.37 -19.68 0.54
C THR A 132 5.63 -19.52 1.89
N ARG A 133 5.70 -18.34 2.49
CA ARG A 133 4.93 -17.97 3.70
C ARG A 133 3.45 -17.71 3.41
N GLY A 134 3.02 -17.68 2.15
CA GLY A 134 1.64 -17.51 1.74
C GLY A 134 1.27 -16.11 1.24
N PHE A 135 2.21 -15.15 1.25
CA PHE A 135 1.96 -13.82 0.69
C PHE A 135 1.86 -13.86 -0.84
N ARG A 136 0.97 -13.05 -1.39
CA ARG A 136 0.94 -12.76 -2.82
C ARG A 136 1.73 -11.48 -3.08
N LEU A 137 2.46 -11.45 -4.20
CA LEU A 137 3.27 -10.30 -4.59
C LEU A 137 2.62 -9.58 -5.77
N ALA A 138 2.61 -8.25 -5.71
CA ALA A 138 2.25 -7.39 -6.82
C ALA A 138 3.46 -6.58 -7.25
N PHE A 139 3.64 -6.45 -8.55
CA PHE A 139 4.68 -5.60 -9.15
C PHE A 139 4.01 -4.60 -10.09
N ASP A 140 4.61 -3.44 -10.27
CA ASP A 140 4.22 -2.54 -11.35
C ASP A 140 4.82 -2.99 -12.69
N GLN A 141 4.56 -2.29 -13.78
CA GLN A 141 5.06 -2.65 -15.11
C GLN A 141 6.59 -2.72 -15.23
N HIS A 142 7.38 -2.30 -14.23
CA HIS A 142 8.83 -2.46 -14.27
C HIS A 142 9.25 -3.92 -14.40
N VAL A 143 8.47 -4.85 -13.84
CA VAL A 143 8.74 -6.30 -13.90
C VAL A 143 8.74 -6.83 -15.34
N LEU A 144 8.14 -6.10 -16.27
CA LEU A 144 8.12 -6.44 -17.71
C LEU A 144 9.40 -6.01 -18.43
N LYS A 145 10.32 -5.32 -17.76
CA LYS A 145 11.66 -5.03 -18.30
C LYS A 145 12.51 -6.29 -18.27
N ARG A 146 13.41 -6.42 -19.26
CA ARG A 146 14.29 -7.59 -19.39
C ARG A 146 15.11 -7.89 -18.14
N SER A 147 15.56 -6.86 -17.41
CA SER A 147 16.35 -7.00 -16.18
C SER A 147 15.58 -7.65 -15.02
N TYR A 148 14.24 -7.59 -15.05
CA TYR A 148 13.36 -8.11 -14.00
C TYR A 148 12.67 -9.42 -14.37
N VAL A 149 13.04 -10.06 -15.49
CA VAL A 149 12.35 -11.26 -15.98
C VAL A 149 12.32 -12.40 -14.97
N SER A 150 13.31 -12.50 -14.08
CA SER A 150 13.36 -13.49 -13.00
C SER A 150 12.29 -13.29 -11.92
N TRP A 151 11.71 -12.10 -11.81
CA TRP A 151 10.62 -11.82 -10.87
C TRP A 151 9.23 -12.21 -11.43
N LEU A 152 9.09 -12.35 -12.75
CA LEU A 152 7.81 -12.65 -13.38
C LEU A 152 7.13 -13.94 -12.88
N PRO A 153 7.86 -15.05 -12.63
CA PRO A 153 7.26 -16.26 -12.06
C PRO A 153 6.74 -16.08 -10.62
N LEU A 154 7.20 -15.02 -9.94
CA LEU A 154 6.82 -14.70 -8.55
C LEU A 154 5.57 -13.83 -8.49
N ALA A 155 5.16 -13.23 -9.62
CA ALA A 155 4.06 -12.29 -9.66
C ALA A 155 2.70 -12.97 -9.45
N GLY A 156 1.98 -12.55 -8.41
CA GLY A 156 0.55 -12.81 -8.27
C GLY A 156 -0.30 -11.78 -9.00
N PHE A 157 0.20 -10.53 -9.02
CA PHE A 157 -0.40 -9.40 -9.73
C PHE A 157 0.64 -8.58 -10.46
N ILE A 158 0.25 -7.99 -11.58
CA ILE A 158 1.05 -6.95 -12.28
C ILE A 158 0.14 -5.76 -12.50
N LYS A 159 0.54 -4.60 -11.98
CA LYS A 159 -0.16 -3.32 -12.08
C LYS A 159 0.39 -2.55 -13.27
N LEU A 160 -0.51 -2.11 -14.15
CA LEU A 160 -0.21 -1.36 -15.36
C LEU A 160 -0.72 0.06 -15.20
N ASP A 161 0.17 1.01 -14.93
CA ASP A 161 -0.13 2.42 -14.75
C ASP A 161 -0.46 3.07 -16.09
N MET A 162 -1.71 3.47 -16.29
CA MET A 162 -2.20 4.07 -17.53
C MET A 162 -1.54 5.41 -17.87
N GLN A 163 -0.85 6.04 -16.93
CA GLN A 163 -0.09 7.27 -17.13
C GLN A 163 1.39 7.03 -17.49
N ALA A 164 1.90 5.82 -17.26
CA ALA A 164 3.32 5.50 -17.43
C ALA A 164 3.69 5.03 -18.85
N PHE A 165 2.71 4.78 -19.72
CA PHE A 165 2.96 4.36 -21.10
C PHE A 165 1.90 4.89 -22.06
N LYS A 166 2.25 4.90 -23.35
CA LYS A 166 1.30 5.30 -24.40
C LYS A 166 0.30 4.16 -24.69
N PRO A 167 -0.95 4.48 -25.08
CA PRO A 167 -1.99 3.48 -25.35
C PRO A 167 -1.57 2.36 -26.30
N GLU A 168 -0.72 2.66 -27.31
CA GLU A 168 -0.24 1.71 -28.30
C GLU A 168 0.64 0.60 -27.68
N LEU A 169 1.22 0.85 -26.50
CA LEU A 169 2.04 -0.14 -25.77
C LEU A 169 1.22 -1.08 -24.91
N ALA A 170 -0.05 -0.78 -24.66
CA ALA A 170 -0.90 -1.61 -23.79
C ALA A 170 -0.98 -3.07 -24.30
N GLY A 171 -1.27 -3.28 -25.57
CA GLY A 171 -1.35 -4.62 -26.17
C GLY A 171 -0.05 -5.42 -26.05
N PRO A 172 1.12 -4.87 -26.48
CA PRO A 172 2.42 -5.51 -26.26
C PRO A 172 2.71 -5.86 -24.81
N LEU A 173 2.44 -4.96 -23.84
CA LEU A 173 2.67 -5.20 -22.41
C LEU A 173 1.79 -6.33 -21.87
N VAL A 174 0.49 -6.29 -22.16
CA VAL A 174 -0.46 -7.34 -21.73
C VAL A 174 -0.07 -8.69 -22.33
N LYS A 175 0.28 -8.73 -23.62
CA LYS A 175 0.73 -9.96 -24.29
C LYS A 175 2.01 -10.50 -23.66
N PHE A 176 3.01 -9.65 -23.41
CA PHE A 176 4.26 -10.07 -22.79
C PHE A 176 4.03 -10.63 -21.38
N ALA A 177 3.23 -9.93 -20.57
CA ALA A 177 2.86 -10.40 -19.25
C ALA A 177 2.19 -11.79 -19.29
N GLY A 178 1.24 -11.99 -20.18
CA GLY A 178 0.53 -13.26 -20.33
C GLY A 178 1.39 -14.41 -20.86
N MET A 179 2.47 -14.11 -21.60
CA MET A 179 3.40 -15.13 -22.08
C MET A 179 4.40 -15.60 -21.01
N HIS A 180 4.73 -14.76 -20.06
CA HIS A 180 5.83 -14.98 -19.10
C HIS A 180 5.37 -15.10 -17.64
N SER A 181 4.07 -14.89 -17.37
CA SER A 181 3.54 -14.88 -16.00
C SER A 181 2.10 -15.43 -15.98
N GLN A 182 1.71 -15.96 -14.82
CA GLN A 182 0.31 -16.32 -14.51
C GLN A 182 -0.37 -15.22 -13.67
N ALA A 183 0.25 -14.04 -13.56
CA ALA A 183 -0.24 -12.94 -12.74
C ALA A 183 -1.59 -12.41 -13.25
N THR A 184 -2.42 -11.99 -12.32
CA THR A 184 -3.61 -11.20 -12.62
C THR A 184 -3.19 -9.76 -12.92
N LEU A 185 -3.60 -9.22 -14.07
CA LEU A 185 -3.30 -7.84 -14.44
C LEU A 185 -4.31 -6.89 -13.80
N ILE A 186 -3.81 -5.76 -13.32
CA ILE A 186 -4.59 -4.65 -12.78
C ILE A 186 -4.24 -3.40 -13.60
N ALA A 187 -5.23 -2.78 -14.27
CA ALA A 187 -5.04 -1.46 -14.85
C ALA A 187 -5.24 -0.41 -13.75
N GLU A 188 -4.20 0.35 -13.44
CA GLU A 188 -4.27 1.40 -12.42
C GLU A 188 -4.24 2.80 -13.03
N LYS A 189 -4.69 3.79 -12.25
CA LYS A 189 -4.86 5.19 -12.68
C LYS A 189 -5.76 5.32 -13.90
N VAL A 190 -6.78 4.49 -13.96
CA VAL A 190 -7.84 4.59 -14.98
C VAL A 190 -8.69 5.81 -14.67
N GLU A 191 -8.67 6.81 -15.55
CA GLU A 191 -9.35 8.08 -15.37
C GLU A 191 -10.45 8.32 -16.40
N THR A 192 -10.42 7.59 -17.52
CA THR A 192 -11.39 7.75 -18.60
C THR A 192 -12.01 6.43 -19.05
N PRO A 193 -13.22 6.47 -19.63
CA PRO A 193 -13.87 5.28 -20.19
C PRO A 193 -13.05 4.64 -21.32
N GLU A 194 -12.30 5.43 -22.10
CA GLU A 194 -11.46 4.92 -23.19
C GLU A 194 -10.29 4.10 -22.65
N GLN A 195 -9.65 4.53 -21.57
CA GLN A 195 -8.60 3.78 -20.90
C GLN A 195 -9.15 2.45 -20.36
N TYR A 196 -10.32 2.49 -19.71
CA TYR A 196 -11.00 1.29 -19.24
C TYR A 196 -11.27 0.32 -20.39
N GLN A 197 -11.92 0.80 -21.46
CA GLN A 197 -12.30 -0.04 -22.60
C GLN A 197 -11.08 -0.67 -23.28
N LEU A 198 -10.01 0.11 -23.49
CA LEU A 198 -8.74 -0.40 -24.02
C LEU A 198 -8.23 -1.61 -23.24
N MET A 199 -8.15 -1.49 -21.93
CA MET A 199 -7.61 -2.56 -21.08
C MET A 199 -8.56 -3.74 -20.95
N ALA A 200 -9.87 -3.49 -20.89
CA ALA A 200 -10.89 -4.53 -20.87
C ALA A 200 -10.88 -5.37 -22.16
N ASP A 201 -10.76 -4.73 -23.33
CA ASP A 201 -10.65 -5.40 -24.64
C ASP A 201 -9.40 -6.27 -24.75
N LEU A 202 -8.33 -5.89 -24.05
CA LEU A 202 -7.10 -6.69 -23.94
C LEU A 202 -7.20 -7.82 -22.91
N GLY A 203 -8.33 -7.98 -22.23
CA GLY A 203 -8.59 -9.06 -21.29
C GLY A 203 -8.17 -8.78 -19.84
N VAL A 204 -7.81 -7.53 -19.52
CA VAL A 204 -7.56 -7.12 -18.13
C VAL A 204 -8.88 -7.17 -17.34
N LYS A 205 -8.84 -7.72 -16.14
CA LYS A 205 -10.04 -8.01 -15.34
C LYS A 205 -10.19 -7.13 -14.10
N LEU A 206 -9.13 -6.52 -13.64
CA LEU A 206 -9.13 -5.67 -12.45
C LEU A 206 -8.68 -4.26 -12.79
N PHE A 207 -9.29 -3.29 -12.13
CA PHE A 207 -9.14 -1.88 -12.44
C PHE A 207 -9.09 -1.04 -11.16
N GLN A 208 -8.30 0.02 -11.19
CA GLN A 208 -8.18 1.00 -10.12
C GLN A 208 -8.01 2.40 -10.74
N GLY A 209 -8.64 3.40 -10.17
CA GLY A 209 -8.48 4.78 -10.62
C GLY A 209 -9.72 5.63 -10.36
N TYR A 210 -9.59 6.93 -10.64
CA TYR A 210 -10.64 7.92 -10.35
C TYR A 210 -11.90 7.74 -11.18
N TRP A 211 -11.82 7.04 -12.30
CA TRP A 211 -12.99 6.61 -13.07
C TRP A 211 -13.95 5.74 -12.25
N PHE A 212 -13.44 4.95 -11.32
CA PHE A 212 -14.22 4.06 -10.47
C PHE A 212 -14.48 4.64 -9.09
N ALA A 213 -13.41 5.01 -8.38
CA ALA A 213 -13.48 5.55 -7.04
C ALA A 213 -12.22 6.36 -6.70
N LYS A 214 -12.43 7.47 -5.99
CA LYS A 214 -11.34 8.20 -5.34
C LYS A 214 -10.97 7.53 -4.02
N PRO A 215 -9.73 7.71 -3.51
CA PRO A 215 -9.36 7.25 -2.18
C PRO A 215 -10.31 7.80 -1.11
N SER A 216 -10.68 6.95 -0.16
CA SER A 216 -11.52 7.31 0.98
C SER A 216 -10.76 7.08 2.29
N LEU A 217 -10.96 7.95 3.27
CA LEU A 217 -10.32 7.82 4.58
C LEU A 217 -11.01 6.75 5.42
N VAL A 218 -10.21 5.95 6.11
CA VAL A 218 -10.66 5.00 7.13
C VAL A 218 -10.04 5.43 8.45
N LYS A 219 -10.86 5.61 9.47
CA LYS A 219 -10.35 5.82 10.83
C LYS A 219 -9.96 4.47 11.40
N ALA A 220 -8.67 4.24 11.60
CA ALA A 220 -8.22 3.12 12.41
C ALA A 220 -8.39 3.53 13.88
N THR A 221 -9.29 2.88 14.59
CA THR A 221 -9.36 2.94 16.06
C THR A 221 -8.24 2.04 16.58
N THR A 222 -7.26 2.63 17.23
CA THR A 222 -6.22 1.91 17.99
C THR A 222 -6.78 1.41 19.29
#